data_481a215b879cb5b32b5ff85ac3be4ed0
#
_entry.id   481a215b879cb5b32b5ff85ac3be4ed0
#
_cell.length_a   1.000
_cell.length_b   1.000
_cell.length_c   1.000
_cell.angle_alpha   90.00
_cell.angle_beta   90.00
_cell.angle_gamma   90.00
#
_symmetry.space_group_name_H-M   'P 1'
#
loop_
_entity.id
_entity.type
_entity.pdbx_description
1 polymer ?
#
loop_
_entity_poly.entity_id
_entity_poly.type
_entity_poly.pdbx_seq_one_letter_code
_entity_poly.pdbx_strand_id
1 'polypeptide(L)'
;GGDVITFVRRIENLDYMEAVKFLADRAGLQLPELGVDDSMSKLRARILEINRETAKFYHGVLKSPNGKVGLDYFLQRGLKPSTITHFGLGFSPDTRFALVNHLKEKGYTDDELVQSNVAVKTRSGKPMDRFFNRVMFPIIDLRGNVIAFGGRTMTDQKPKYLNTSDTLAFKKSYGLFAMNFAKNSGKEQLILAEGY
;
A
#
# COMPACT_ATOMS: atom_id res chain seq x y z
N GLY A 1 -12.10 13.55 22.30
CA GLY A 1 -13.35 12.94 22.72
C GLY A 1 -13.99 12.18 21.58
N GLY A 2 -14.68 11.09 21.87
CA GLY A 2 -15.39 10.27 20.91
C GLY A 2 -15.91 9.02 21.59
N ASP A 3 -16.83 8.33 20.92
CA ASP A 3 -17.36 7.05 21.37
C ASP A 3 -16.41 5.88 21.02
N VAL A 4 -16.76 4.67 21.44
CA VAL A 4 -15.98 3.45 21.18
C VAL A 4 -15.80 3.20 19.68
N ILE A 5 -16.82 3.48 18.86
CA ILE A 5 -16.75 3.32 17.41
C ILE A 5 -15.71 4.28 16.82
N THR A 6 -15.75 5.56 17.25
CA THR A 6 -14.76 6.56 16.80
C THR A 6 -13.34 6.18 17.21
N PHE A 7 -13.16 5.62 18.40
CA PHE A 7 -11.86 5.13 18.86
C PHE A 7 -11.34 3.99 17.98
N VAL A 8 -12.17 2.96 17.76
CA VAL A 8 -11.81 1.81 16.93
C VAL A 8 -11.53 2.22 15.48
N ARG A 9 -12.36 3.11 14.91
CA ARG A 9 -12.12 3.66 13.57
C ARG A 9 -10.73 4.28 13.42
N ARG A 10 -10.29 5.04 14.43
CA ARG A 10 -8.99 5.72 14.39
C ARG A 10 -7.82 4.76 14.60
N ILE A 11 -7.93 3.84 15.54
CA ILE A 11 -6.84 2.90 15.88
C ILE A 11 -6.65 1.85 14.78
N GLU A 12 -7.77 1.30 14.28
CA GLU A 12 -7.77 0.22 13.30
C GLU A 12 -7.85 0.72 11.85
N ASN A 13 -7.91 2.06 11.66
CA ASN A 13 -8.09 2.70 10.34
C ASN A 13 -9.28 2.13 9.56
N LEU A 14 -10.44 2.06 10.24
CA LEU A 14 -11.69 1.53 9.71
C LEU A 14 -12.65 2.66 9.31
N ASP A 15 -13.52 2.39 8.33
CA ASP A 15 -14.72 3.17 8.17
C ASP A 15 -15.73 2.91 9.32
N TYR A 16 -16.87 3.64 9.32
CA TYR A 16 -17.86 3.51 10.39
C TYR A 16 -18.45 2.10 10.45
N MET A 17 -18.85 1.54 9.32
CA MET A 17 -19.49 0.22 9.25
C MET A 17 -18.51 -0.91 9.52
N GLU A 18 -17.27 -0.78 9.06
CA GLU A 18 -16.20 -1.73 9.41
C GLU A 18 -15.92 -1.76 10.91
N ALA A 19 -15.90 -0.58 11.58
CA ALA A 19 -15.72 -0.52 13.02
C ALA A 19 -16.91 -1.11 13.77
N VAL A 20 -18.13 -0.89 13.30
CA VAL A 20 -19.35 -1.51 13.86
C VAL A 20 -19.30 -3.02 13.69
N LYS A 21 -18.97 -3.53 12.50
CA LYS A 21 -18.80 -4.97 12.25
C LYS A 21 -17.72 -5.58 13.15
N PHE A 22 -16.56 -4.93 13.22
CA PHE A 22 -15.45 -5.36 14.08
C PHE A 22 -15.86 -5.47 15.55
N LEU A 23 -16.60 -4.49 16.07
CA LEU A 23 -17.07 -4.50 17.44
C LEU A 23 -18.17 -5.55 17.66
N ALA A 24 -19.08 -5.73 16.71
CA ALA A 24 -20.12 -6.74 16.76
C ALA A 24 -19.54 -8.15 16.78
N ASP A 25 -18.60 -8.46 15.89
CA ASP A 25 -17.90 -9.75 15.84
C ASP A 25 -17.20 -10.04 17.19
N ARG A 26 -16.55 -9.03 17.75
CA ARG A 26 -15.88 -9.16 19.04
C ARG A 26 -16.85 -9.35 20.22
N ALA A 27 -18.05 -8.81 20.10
CA ALA A 27 -19.12 -8.95 21.09
C ALA A 27 -19.99 -10.20 20.85
N GLY A 28 -19.74 -10.99 19.80
CA GLY A 28 -20.57 -12.13 19.41
C GLY A 28 -21.96 -11.74 18.90
N LEU A 29 -22.13 -10.49 18.44
CA LEU A 29 -23.41 -9.97 17.97
C LEU A 29 -23.51 -10.13 16.43
N GLN A 30 -24.63 -10.64 15.96
CA GLN A 30 -24.95 -10.62 14.54
C GLN A 30 -25.61 -9.28 14.20
N LEU A 31 -24.99 -8.55 13.27
CA LEU A 31 -25.60 -7.33 12.74
C LEU A 31 -26.71 -7.73 11.76
N PRO A 32 -27.88 -7.07 11.79
CA PRO A 32 -28.87 -7.25 10.74
C PRO A 32 -28.22 -6.91 9.38
N GLU A 33 -28.59 -7.65 8.33
CA GLU A 33 -28.27 -7.27 6.95
C GLU A 33 -29.04 -5.99 6.60
N LEU A 34 -28.50 -4.87 7.09
CA LEU A 34 -28.93 -3.58 6.60
C LEU A 34 -28.47 -3.51 5.14
N GLY A 35 -29.38 -3.21 4.21
CA GLY A 35 -29.08 -2.97 2.80
C GLY A 35 -28.21 -1.72 2.59
N VAL A 36 -27.13 -1.61 3.36
CA VAL A 36 -26.11 -0.58 3.24
C VAL A 36 -25.38 -0.86 1.94
N ASP A 37 -25.20 0.17 1.15
CA ASP A 37 -24.42 0.13 -0.08
C ASP A 37 -23.02 -0.45 0.21
N ASP A 38 -22.87 -1.75 0.02
CA ASP A 38 -21.68 -2.55 0.26
C ASP A 38 -20.60 -2.27 -0.81
N SER A 39 -20.88 -1.35 -1.75
CA SER A 39 -20.02 -1.03 -2.87
C SER A 39 -18.68 -0.45 -2.43
N MET A 40 -18.69 0.44 -1.43
CA MET A 40 -17.48 1.08 -0.90
C MET A 40 -16.60 0.08 -0.15
N SER A 41 -17.18 -0.80 0.65
CA SER A 41 -16.45 -1.88 1.34
C SER A 41 -15.84 -2.86 0.36
N LYS A 42 -16.60 -3.27 -0.67
CA LYS A 42 -16.10 -4.13 -1.75
C LYS A 42 -14.96 -3.48 -2.52
N LEU A 43 -15.12 -2.21 -2.87
CA LEU A 43 -14.08 -1.47 -3.58
C LEU A 43 -12.81 -1.32 -2.72
N ARG A 44 -12.95 -1.04 -1.43
CA ARG A 44 -11.81 -0.98 -0.52
C ARG A 44 -11.08 -2.34 -0.42
N ALA A 45 -11.82 -3.43 -0.30
CA ALA A 45 -11.25 -4.78 -0.30
C ALA A 45 -10.49 -5.05 -1.61
N ARG A 46 -11.07 -4.65 -2.74
CA ARG A 46 -10.45 -4.79 -4.05
C ARG A 46 -9.16 -3.96 -4.19
N ILE A 47 -9.13 -2.73 -3.66
CA ILE A 47 -7.92 -1.90 -3.61
C ILE A 47 -6.82 -2.57 -2.78
N LEU A 48 -7.15 -3.15 -1.62
CA LEU A 48 -6.17 -3.88 -0.79
C LEU A 48 -5.60 -5.10 -1.51
N GLU A 49 -6.44 -5.82 -2.26
CA GLU A 49 -6.01 -6.95 -3.08
C GLU A 49 -5.03 -6.51 -4.18
N ILE A 50 -5.36 -5.44 -4.92
CA ILE A 50 -4.49 -4.84 -5.94
C ILE A 50 -3.15 -4.40 -5.33
N ASN A 51 -3.18 -3.73 -4.18
CA ASN A 51 -1.96 -3.30 -3.51
C ASN A 51 -1.08 -4.50 -3.10
N ARG A 52 -1.68 -5.58 -2.60
CA ARG A 52 -0.95 -6.80 -2.27
C ARG A 52 -0.29 -7.41 -3.50
N GLU A 53 -0.99 -7.52 -4.63
CA GLU A 53 -0.43 -8.03 -5.87
C GLU A 53 0.66 -7.10 -6.44
N THR A 54 0.47 -5.79 -6.33
CA THR A 54 1.46 -4.77 -6.70
C THR A 54 2.75 -4.91 -5.87
N ALA A 55 2.64 -5.12 -4.55
CA ALA A 55 3.80 -5.34 -3.69
C ALA A 55 4.56 -6.61 -4.09
N LYS A 56 3.86 -7.72 -4.37
CA LYS A 56 4.48 -8.95 -4.87
C LYS A 56 5.19 -8.73 -6.20
N PHE A 57 4.56 -8.00 -7.13
CA PHE A 57 5.15 -7.68 -8.42
C PHE A 57 6.46 -6.89 -8.25
N TYR A 58 6.46 -5.77 -7.52
CA TYR A 58 7.66 -4.96 -7.32
C TYR A 58 8.77 -5.71 -6.58
N HIS A 59 8.41 -6.52 -5.57
CA HIS A 59 9.39 -7.37 -4.87
C HIS A 59 9.98 -8.46 -5.77
N GLY A 60 9.15 -9.07 -6.64
CA GLY A 60 9.58 -10.01 -7.65
C GLY A 60 10.52 -9.39 -8.68
N VAL A 61 10.18 -8.19 -9.17
CA VAL A 61 11.05 -7.45 -10.09
C VAL A 61 12.39 -7.13 -9.45
N LEU A 62 12.41 -6.68 -8.17
CA LEU A 62 13.66 -6.39 -7.45
C LEU A 62 14.60 -7.60 -7.39
N LYS A 63 14.05 -8.81 -7.28
CA LYS A 63 14.82 -10.07 -7.23
C LYS A 63 15.19 -10.62 -8.61
N SER A 64 14.67 -10.03 -9.68
CA SER A 64 14.96 -10.43 -11.06
C SER A 64 16.17 -9.67 -11.63
N PRO A 65 16.74 -10.11 -12.76
CA PRO A 65 17.78 -9.36 -13.47
C PRO A 65 17.38 -7.92 -13.79
N ASN A 66 16.10 -7.68 -14.10
CA ASN A 66 15.56 -6.34 -14.41
C ASN A 66 15.52 -5.40 -13.20
N GLY A 67 15.60 -5.94 -11.98
CA GLY A 67 15.61 -5.18 -10.74
C GLY A 67 16.99 -4.94 -10.15
N LYS A 68 18.06 -5.42 -10.81
CA LYS A 68 19.44 -5.36 -10.28
C LYS A 68 19.83 -3.94 -9.84
N VAL A 69 19.49 -2.93 -10.62
CA VAL A 69 19.81 -1.52 -10.31
C VAL A 69 19.15 -1.08 -8.99
N GLY A 70 17.92 -1.49 -8.72
CA GLY A 70 17.23 -1.23 -7.46
C GLY A 70 17.83 -1.99 -6.29
N LEU A 71 18.19 -3.26 -6.50
CA LEU A 71 18.85 -4.08 -5.47
C LEU A 71 20.22 -3.50 -5.10
N ASP A 72 21.05 -3.18 -6.09
CA ASP A 72 22.37 -2.57 -5.89
C ASP A 72 22.24 -1.25 -5.12
N TYR A 73 21.21 -0.44 -5.42
CA TYR A 73 20.93 0.79 -4.68
C TYR A 73 20.70 0.52 -3.19
N PHE A 74 19.86 -0.45 -2.84
CA PHE A 74 19.61 -0.79 -1.44
C PHE A 74 20.86 -1.31 -0.72
N LEU A 75 21.63 -2.18 -1.38
CA LEU A 75 22.88 -2.72 -0.84
C LEU A 75 23.94 -1.63 -0.62
N GLN A 76 24.10 -0.68 -1.55
CA GLN A 76 24.99 0.47 -1.42
C GLN A 76 24.57 1.40 -0.26
N ARG A 77 23.29 1.43 0.08
CA ARG A 77 22.76 2.14 1.26
C ARG A 77 22.95 1.36 2.56
N GLY A 78 23.59 0.20 2.53
CA GLY A 78 23.87 -0.61 3.70
C GLY A 78 22.71 -1.50 4.16
N LEU A 79 21.63 -1.61 3.37
CA LEU A 79 20.53 -2.49 3.72
C LEU A 79 20.93 -3.95 3.50
N LYS A 80 20.70 -4.78 4.52
CA LYS A 80 20.92 -6.23 4.41
C LYS A 80 19.79 -6.89 3.59
N PRO A 81 20.07 -8.00 2.88
CA PRO A 81 19.03 -8.74 2.16
C PRO A 81 17.84 -9.15 3.04
N SER A 82 18.10 -9.49 4.32
CA SER A 82 17.04 -9.78 5.29
C SER A 82 16.15 -8.58 5.55
N THR A 83 16.70 -7.36 5.66
CA THR A 83 15.94 -6.11 5.81
C THR A 83 15.09 -5.84 4.58
N ILE A 84 15.67 -5.99 3.39
CA ILE A 84 14.95 -5.79 2.11
C ILE A 84 13.72 -6.72 2.05
N THR A 85 13.90 -7.99 2.43
CA THR A 85 12.81 -8.97 2.44
C THR A 85 11.81 -8.69 3.56
N HIS A 86 12.27 -8.35 4.76
CA HIS A 86 11.41 -8.08 5.92
C HIS A 86 10.44 -6.91 5.65
N PHE A 87 10.93 -5.83 5.04
CA PHE A 87 10.11 -4.68 4.68
C PHE A 87 9.38 -4.82 3.34
N GLY A 88 9.57 -5.94 2.61
CA GLY A 88 8.95 -6.16 1.31
C GLY A 88 9.37 -5.12 0.26
N LEU A 89 10.58 -4.58 0.36
CA LEU A 89 11.06 -3.57 -0.56
C LEU A 89 11.05 -4.09 -1.99
N GLY A 90 10.81 -3.20 -2.96
CA GLY A 90 10.62 -3.56 -4.34
C GLY A 90 11.31 -2.62 -5.31
N PHE A 91 11.13 -2.91 -6.59
CA PHE A 91 11.57 -2.04 -7.68
C PHE A 91 10.50 -1.98 -8.77
N SER A 92 10.14 -0.78 -9.15
CA SER A 92 9.30 -0.51 -10.32
C SER A 92 10.21 -0.35 -11.53
N PRO A 93 10.08 -1.20 -12.57
CA PRO A 93 10.98 -1.17 -13.72
C PRO A 93 10.84 0.13 -14.53
N ASP A 94 11.82 0.39 -15.38
CA ASP A 94 11.81 1.57 -16.27
C ASP A 94 10.90 1.36 -17.49
N THR A 95 9.65 1.01 -17.21
CA THR A 95 8.59 0.86 -18.21
C THR A 95 7.30 1.44 -17.64
N ARG A 96 6.41 1.93 -18.50
CA ARG A 96 5.20 2.64 -18.06
C ARG A 96 3.96 1.77 -18.00
N PHE A 97 4.06 0.49 -18.34
CA PHE A 97 2.90 -0.41 -18.46
C PHE A 97 3.14 -1.80 -17.88
N ALA A 98 4.29 -2.05 -17.27
CA ALA A 98 4.63 -3.39 -16.77
C ALA A 98 3.65 -3.86 -15.67
N LEU A 99 3.39 -3.01 -14.70
CA LEU A 99 2.45 -3.32 -13.60
C LEU A 99 1.01 -3.38 -14.11
N VAL A 100 0.59 -2.38 -14.91
CA VAL A 100 -0.78 -2.35 -15.46
C VAL A 100 -1.06 -3.61 -16.26
N ASN A 101 -0.16 -4.03 -17.15
CA ASN A 101 -0.35 -5.25 -17.93
C ASN A 101 -0.43 -6.49 -17.03
N HIS A 102 0.48 -6.62 -16.07
CA HIS A 102 0.49 -7.72 -15.10
C HIS A 102 -0.83 -7.81 -14.30
N LEU A 103 -1.36 -6.68 -13.86
CA LEU A 103 -2.62 -6.65 -13.10
C LEU A 103 -3.83 -6.92 -14.00
N LYS A 104 -3.83 -6.44 -15.24
CA LYS A 104 -4.88 -6.73 -16.22
C LYS A 104 -4.95 -8.22 -16.59
N GLU A 105 -3.82 -8.89 -16.71
CA GLU A 105 -3.75 -10.35 -16.90
C GLU A 105 -4.37 -11.12 -15.71
N LYS A 106 -4.38 -10.50 -14.51
CA LYS A 106 -5.05 -11.05 -13.32
C LYS A 106 -6.54 -10.67 -13.22
N GLY A 107 -7.09 -9.97 -14.22
CA GLY A 107 -8.51 -9.62 -14.29
C GLY A 107 -8.90 -8.33 -13.57
N TYR A 108 -7.95 -7.45 -13.22
CA TYR A 108 -8.27 -6.13 -12.67
C TYR A 108 -8.63 -5.15 -13.78
N THR A 109 -9.65 -4.33 -13.56
CA THR A 109 -10.12 -3.33 -14.51
C THR A 109 -9.31 -2.05 -14.48
N ASP A 110 -9.33 -1.29 -15.56
CA ASP A 110 -8.64 -0.01 -15.68
C ASP A 110 -9.06 0.98 -14.57
N ASP A 111 -10.35 1.01 -14.23
CA ASP A 111 -10.88 1.90 -13.17
C ASP A 111 -10.42 1.47 -11.78
N GLU A 112 -10.40 0.16 -11.47
CA GLU A 112 -9.85 -0.35 -10.20
C GLU A 112 -8.37 0.02 -10.03
N LEU A 113 -7.56 -0.09 -11.10
CA LEU A 113 -6.14 0.28 -11.07
C LEU A 113 -5.93 1.77 -10.82
N VAL A 114 -6.79 2.62 -11.38
CA VAL A 114 -6.74 4.06 -11.15
C VAL A 114 -7.23 4.43 -9.75
N GLN A 115 -8.30 3.79 -9.27
CA GLN A 115 -8.85 4.02 -7.93
C GLN A 115 -7.90 3.54 -6.81
N SER A 116 -7.13 2.48 -7.05
CA SER A 116 -6.07 2.04 -6.14
C SER A 116 -4.82 2.94 -6.17
N ASN A 117 -4.76 3.89 -7.12
CA ASN A 117 -3.66 4.81 -7.33
C ASN A 117 -2.31 4.12 -7.65
N VAL A 118 -2.33 2.88 -8.14
CA VAL A 118 -1.15 2.21 -8.72
C VAL A 118 -0.97 2.58 -10.18
N ALA A 119 -2.04 3.07 -10.82
CA ALA A 119 -2.03 3.61 -12.17
C ALA A 119 -2.61 5.03 -12.22
N VAL A 120 -2.28 5.74 -13.27
CA VAL A 120 -2.83 7.05 -13.64
C VAL A 120 -3.41 7.01 -15.05
N LYS A 121 -4.47 7.79 -15.32
CA LYS A 121 -5.01 7.91 -16.68
C LYS A 121 -4.09 8.78 -17.55
N THR A 122 -3.73 8.29 -18.71
CA THR A 122 -3.07 9.08 -19.75
C THR A 122 -4.05 10.08 -20.39
N ARG A 123 -3.56 10.97 -21.24
CA ARG A 123 -4.42 11.88 -22.03
C ARG A 123 -5.42 11.13 -22.92
N SER A 124 -5.09 9.92 -23.36
CA SER A 124 -5.99 9.05 -24.15
C SER A 124 -6.96 8.24 -23.28
N GLY A 125 -6.96 8.43 -21.96
CA GLY A 125 -7.82 7.71 -21.02
C GLY A 125 -7.32 6.32 -20.61
N LYS A 126 -6.25 5.80 -21.22
CA LYS A 126 -5.69 4.47 -20.87
C LYS A 126 -4.90 4.55 -19.56
N PRO A 127 -4.93 3.52 -18.71
CA PRO A 127 -4.12 3.47 -17.51
C PRO A 127 -2.63 3.28 -17.85
N MET A 128 -1.78 3.90 -17.07
CA MET A 128 -0.33 3.81 -17.12
C MET A 128 0.21 3.68 -15.70
N ASP A 129 1.30 2.95 -15.51
CA ASP A 129 1.95 2.79 -14.21
C ASP A 129 2.24 4.15 -13.58
N ARG A 130 1.80 4.32 -12.34
CA ARG A 130 2.08 5.54 -11.56
C ARG A 130 3.55 5.63 -11.19
N PHE A 131 4.16 4.50 -10.87
CA PHE A 131 5.56 4.39 -10.46
C PHE A 131 6.34 3.69 -11.56
N PHE A 132 7.46 4.26 -11.96
CA PHE A 132 8.41 3.66 -12.90
C PHE A 132 9.82 4.14 -12.58
N ASN A 133 10.80 3.29 -12.78
CA ASN A 133 12.21 3.51 -12.45
C ASN A 133 12.41 4.03 -11.02
N ARG A 134 11.81 3.32 -10.03
CA ARG A 134 11.84 3.71 -8.63
C ARG A 134 12.10 2.50 -7.72
N VAL A 135 12.89 2.69 -6.69
CA VAL A 135 12.85 1.78 -5.54
C VAL A 135 11.58 2.02 -4.76
N MET A 136 10.93 0.93 -4.33
CA MET A 136 9.57 0.95 -3.81
C MET A 136 9.52 0.50 -2.36
N PHE A 137 8.72 1.22 -1.57
CA PHE A 137 8.49 1.00 -0.16
C PHE A 137 7.00 0.76 0.06
N PRO A 138 6.55 -0.48 0.33
CA PRO A 138 5.15 -0.72 0.65
C PRO A 138 4.83 -0.14 2.03
N ILE A 139 3.72 0.56 2.13
CA ILE A 139 3.18 1.06 3.40
C ILE A 139 2.16 0.03 3.88
N ILE A 140 2.42 -0.52 5.06
CA ILE A 140 1.66 -1.63 5.63
C ILE A 140 0.94 -1.15 6.89
N ASP A 141 -0.37 -1.43 6.98
CA ASP A 141 -1.17 -1.08 8.15
C ASP A 141 -0.91 -2.03 9.34
N LEU A 142 -1.52 -1.75 10.49
CA LEU A 142 -1.38 -2.56 11.70
C LEU A 142 -1.92 -4.00 11.57
N ARG A 143 -2.71 -4.28 10.53
CA ARG A 143 -3.28 -5.59 10.22
C ARG A 143 -2.44 -6.39 9.22
N GLY A 144 -1.37 -5.79 8.68
CA GLY A 144 -0.52 -6.41 7.67
C GLY A 144 -0.99 -6.19 6.23
N ASN A 145 -1.98 -5.35 5.98
CA ASN A 145 -2.41 -5.03 4.62
C ASN A 145 -1.49 -3.98 3.99
N VAL A 146 -1.13 -4.18 2.74
CA VAL A 146 -0.44 -3.14 1.96
C VAL A 146 -1.48 -2.09 1.56
N ILE A 147 -1.38 -0.90 2.12
CA ILE A 147 -2.36 0.18 1.92
C ILE A 147 -1.90 1.24 0.92
N ALA A 148 -0.60 1.38 0.70
CA ALA A 148 -0.01 2.39 -0.17
C ALA A 148 1.45 2.05 -0.52
N PHE A 149 2.07 2.92 -1.33
CA PHE A 149 3.47 2.84 -1.71
C PHE A 149 4.15 4.20 -1.64
N GLY A 150 5.41 4.20 -1.21
CA GLY A 150 6.36 5.25 -1.49
C GLY A 150 7.34 4.79 -2.56
N GLY A 151 7.76 5.70 -3.44
CA GLY A 151 8.73 5.40 -4.50
C GLY A 151 9.79 6.48 -4.60
N ARG A 152 11.07 6.12 -4.50
CA ARG A 152 12.20 7.03 -4.73
C ARG A 152 12.77 6.80 -6.11
N THR A 153 12.91 7.88 -6.88
CA THR A 153 13.52 7.77 -8.22
C THR A 153 14.99 7.36 -8.16
N MET A 154 15.41 6.61 -9.17
CA MET A 154 16.80 6.20 -9.36
C MET A 154 17.59 7.20 -10.24
N THR A 155 16.92 8.22 -10.77
CA THR A 155 17.47 9.24 -11.65
C THR A 155 17.21 10.63 -11.09
N ASP A 156 17.61 11.69 -11.81
CA ASP A 156 17.30 13.08 -11.48
C ASP A 156 15.85 13.48 -11.79
N GLN A 157 15.00 12.53 -12.16
CA GLN A 157 13.58 12.77 -12.44
C GLN A 157 12.86 13.30 -11.19
N LYS A 158 12.09 14.36 -11.37
CA LYS A 158 11.24 14.92 -10.31
C LYS A 158 9.83 14.29 -10.38
N PRO A 159 9.16 14.13 -9.23
CA PRO A 159 9.66 14.35 -7.89
C PRO A 159 10.62 13.23 -7.44
N LYS A 160 11.61 13.57 -6.59
CA LYS A 160 12.56 12.59 -6.03
C LYS A 160 11.82 11.48 -5.27
N TYR A 161 10.83 11.85 -4.45
CA TYR A 161 9.94 10.93 -3.75
C TYR A 161 8.51 11.11 -4.28
N LEU A 162 7.86 10.02 -4.59
CA LEU A 162 6.48 9.96 -5.03
C LEU A 162 5.72 8.98 -4.12
N ASN A 163 4.60 9.42 -3.56
CA ASN A 163 3.76 8.60 -2.71
C ASN A 163 2.40 8.34 -3.36
N THR A 164 1.75 7.25 -2.97
CA THR A 164 0.34 7.04 -3.24
C THR A 164 -0.47 8.23 -2.71
N SER A 165 -1.42 8.73 -3.50
CA SER A 165 -2.41 9.71 -3.05
C SER A 165 -3.46 9.03 -2.17
N ASP A 166 -4.29 9.80 -1.49
CA ASP A 166 -5.37 9.25 -0.68
C ASP A 166 -6.29 8.36 -1.52
N THR A 167 -6.65 7.20 -0.96
CA THR A 167 -7.58 6.22 -1.53
C THR A 167 -8.56 5.76 -0.44
N LEU A 168 -9.49 4.88 -0.78
CA LEU A 168 -10.35 4.25 0.23
C LEU A 168 -9.56 3.39 1.24
N ALA A 169 -8.37 2.91 0.87
CA ALA A 169 -7.52 2.10 1.75
C ALA A 169 -6.46 2.92 2.49
N PHE A 170 -6.17 4.17 2.06
CA PHE A 170 -5.06 4.94 2.58
C PHE A 170 -5.37 6.43 2.70
N LYS A 171 -5.03 7.02 3.85
CA LYS A 171 -4.99 8.46 4.07
C LYS A 171 -3.64 8.83 4.65
N LYS A 172 -2.92 9.75 4.00
CA LYS A 172 -1.56 10.17 4.39
C LYS A 172 -1.47 10.64 5.84
N SER A 173 -2.53 11.30 6.33
CA SER A 173 -2.56 11.86 7.70
C SER A 173 -2.70 10.81 8.80
N TYR A 174 -2.99 9.53 8.47
CA TYR A 174 -3.24 8.48 9.46
C TYR A 174 -2.23 7.34 9.43
N GLY A 175 -1.34 7.29 8.45
CA GLY A 175 -0.39 6.20 8.27
C GLY A 175 1.03 6.57 8.66
N LEU A 176 1.66 5.75 9.52
CA LEU A 176 3.10 5.79 9.75
C LEU A 176 3.76 4.58 9.10
N PHE A 177 4.83 4.82 8.33
CA PHE A 177 5.63 3.75 7.75
C PHE A 177 6.21 2.86 8.86
N ALA A 178 6.20 1.56 8.65
CA ALA A 178 6.74 0.54 9.56
C ALA A 178 6.10 0.47 10.96
N MET A 179 4.95 1.13 11.20
CA MET A 179 4.27 1.08 12.50
C MET A 179 3.82 -0.33 12.89
N ASN A 180 3.47 -1.16 11.90
CA ASN A 180 3.16 -2.58 12.10
C ASN A 180 4.32 -3.37 12.70
N PHE A 181 5.55 -3.08 12.31
CA PHE A 181 6.76 -3.68 12.88
C PHE A 181 7.11 -3.07 14.24
N ALA A 182 7.03 -1.74 14.34
CA ALA A 182 7.33 -1.02 15.58
C ALA A 182 6.41 -1.47 16.74
N LYS A 183 5.11 -1.59 16.50
CA LYS A 183 4.12 -2.10 17.47
C LYS A 183 4.49 -3.48 18.02
N ASN A 184 5.02 -4.35 17.17
CA ASN A 184 5.34 -5.74 17.51
C ASN A 184 6.78 -5.92 18.01
N SER A 185 7.56 -4.84 18.14
CA SER A 185 8.96 -4.92 18.56
C SER A 185 9.17 -5.28 20.03
N GLY A 186 8.17 -5.13 20.87
CA GLY A 186 8.25 -5.29 22.33
C GLY A 186 9.16 -4.27 23.03
N LYS A 187 9.55 -3.18 22.34
CA LYS A 187 10.40 -2.12 22.90
C LYS A 187 9.55 -1.02 23.54
N GLU A 188 10.02 -0.49 24.66
CA GLU A 188 9.38 0.61 25.37
C GLU A 188 9.60 1.97 24.67
N GLN A 189 10.58 2.06 23.80
CA GLN A 189 10.95 3.28 23.07
C GLN A 189 10.84 3.07 21.58
N LEU A 190 10.29 4.07 20.88
CA LEU A 190 10.21 4.14 19.43
C LEU A 190 11.02 5.33 18.92
N ILE A 191 11.69 5.11 17.79
CA ILE A 191 12.40 6.19 17.08
C ILE A 191 11.47 6.66 15.96
N LEU A 192 11.13 7.95 16.00
CA LEU A 192 10.37 8.60 14.93
C LEU A 192 11.33 9.30 13.99
N ALA A 193 11.21 9.02 12.68
CA ALA A 193 11.97 9.67 11.62
C ALA A 193 11.00 10.37 10.65
N GLU A 194 11.46 11.46 10.02
CA GLU A 194 10.64 12.26 9.09
C GLU A 194 10.35 11.51 7.78
N GLY A 195 11.19 10.56 7.37
CA GLY A 195 11.05 9.79 6.13
C GLY A 195 11.49 8.32 6.26
N TYR A 196 11.28 7.55 5.20
CA TYR A 196 11.68 6.14 5.08
C TYR A 196 12.88 5.96 4.17
#